data_f0b4f3955be316e163d625ccb99a3596
#
_entry.id   f0b4f3955be316e163d625ccb99a3596
#
_cell.length_a   1.000
_cell.length_b   1.000
_cell.length_c   1.000
_cell.angle_alpha   90.00
_cell.angle_beta   90.00
_cell.angle_gamma   90.00
#
_symmetry.space_group_name_H-M   'P 1'
#
loop_
_entity.id
_entity.type
_entity.pdbx_description
1 polymer ?
#
loop_
_entity_poly.entity_id
_entity_poly.type
_entity_poly.pdbx_seq_one_letter_code
_entity_poly.pdbx_strand_id
1 'polypeptide(L)'
;VEDGLDIGTANKDIGHVSKMLRVVDLTHQLKLEPVFRNLRLSGAVPGQRAAFTAEFIQEKILAEGALDGLNDEARHLIYVIADTGLRLSEAANLTTETIHLDREIPHVRVRPNGRRLKTGHSARDIPLVGGALAAIKLHPDGFPRYRDKAASLSALVNKVLASKELLPTSEHSLYSLRHTFEDRLTAVEAPEKVIASLMGHKWIRPKYGAGPSLAQKREWLQKIAFTPPGRM
;
A
#
# COMPACT_ATOMS: atom_id res chain seq x y z
N VAL A 1 28.57 -6.13 7.91
CA VAL A 1 28.51 -4.69 7.73
C VAL A 1 29.73 -4.21 6.97
N GLU A 2 30.87 -4.90 7.07
CA GLU A 2 32.05 -4.67 6.23
C GLU A 2 31.75 -4.92 4.74
N ASP A 3 30.77 -5.77 4.42
CA ASP A 3 30.35 -6.10 3.05
C ASP A 3 29.22 -5.18 2.49
N GLY A 4 29.00 -4.02 3.08
CA GLY A 4 28.00 -3.04 2.60
C GLY A 4 26.54 -3.39 2.90
N LEU A 5 26.27 -4.39 3.75
CA LEU A 5 24.91 -4.73 4.16
C LEU A 5 24.32 -3.65 5.08
N ASP A 6 23.10 -3.17 4.76
CA ASP A 6 22.37 -2.23 5.61
C ASP A 6 22.11 -2.83 7.00
N ILE A 7 22.39 -2.05 8.06
CA ILE A 7 22.21 -2.44 9.46
C ILE A 7 20.78 -2.91 9.76
N GLY A 8 19.77 -2.23 9.15
CA GLY A 8 18.36 -2.63 9.30
C GLY A 8 18.07 -4.00 8.70
N THR A 9 18.73 -4.35 7.59
CA THR A 9 18.64 -5.66 6.94
C THR A 9 19.33 -6.71 7.79
N ALA A 10 20.56 -6.45 8.27
CA ALA A 10 21.28 -7.34 9.18
C ALA A 10 20.47 -7.65 10.45
N ASN A 11 19.85 -6.63 11.05
CA ASN A 11 18.97 -6.81 12.21
C ASN A 11 17.73 -7.65 11.93
N LYS A 12 17.18 -7.60 10.71
CA LYS A 12 16.07 -8.48 10.30
C LYS A 12 16.54 -9.94 10.20
N ASP A 13 17.71 -10.17 9.63
CA ASP A 13 18.26 -11.51 9.47
C ASP A 13 18.59 -12.13 10.84
N ILE A 14 19.20 -11.35 11.74
CA ILE A 14 19.42 -11.75 13.14
C ILE A 14 18.07 -12.13 13.79
N GLY A 15 17.03 -11.32 13.59
CA GLY A 15 15.68 -11.58 14.10
C GLY A 15 15.06 -12.86 13.53
N HIS A 16 15.27 -13.15 12.23
CA HIS A 16 14.81 -14.39 11.60
C HIS A 16 15.51 -15.61 12.17
N VAL A 17 16.84 -15.59 12.28
CA VAL A 17 17.64 -16.70 12.85
C VAL A 17 17.26 -16.94 14.31
N SER A 18 17.16 -15.88 15.11
CA SER A 18 16.71 -15.95 16.51
C SER A 18 15.33 -16.63 16.64
N LYS A 19 14.38 -16.25 15.77
CA LYS A 19 13.05 -16.86 15.74
C LYS A 19 13.09 -18.32 15.34
N MET A 20 13.88 -18.69 14.35
CA MET A 20 14.04 -20.08 13.91
C MET A 20 14.60 -20.95 15.03
N LEU A 21 15.68 -20.53 15.70
CA LEU A 21 16.25 -21.22 16.84
C LEU A 21 15.25 -21.39 17.98
N ARG A 22 14.49 -20.33 18.30
CA ARG A 22 13.45 -20.42 19.32
C ARG A 22 12.37 -21.46 18.98
N VAL A 23 11.96 -21.56 17.71
CA VAL A 23 10.98 -22.57 17.28
C VAL A 23 11.56 -23.96 17.46
N VAL A 24 12.80 -24.20 17.02
CA VAL A 24 13.50 -25.49 17.18
C VAL A 24 13.66 -25.86 18.65
N ASP A 25 14.11 -24.92 19.48
CA ASP A 25 14.28 -25.13 20.92
C ASP A 25 12.96 -25.52 21.59
N LEU A 26 11.87 -24.78 21.32
CA LEU A 26 10.55 -25.08 21.86
C LEU A 26 9.99 -26.43 21.37
N THR A 27 10.21 -26.76 20.08
CA THR A 27 9.68 -27.98 19.47
C THR A 27 10.39 -29.22 20.01
N HIS A 28 11.71 -29.13 20.21
CA HIS A 28 12.54 -30.27 20.63
C HIS A 28 12.94 -30.21 22.11
N GLN A 29 12.48 -29.22 22.87
CA GLN A 29 12.77 -29.02 24.30
C GLN A 29 14.27 -29.03 24.62
N LEU A 30 15.09 -28.40 23.74
CA LEU A 30 16.55 -28.48 23.81
C LEU A 30 17.13 -27.62 24.94
N LYS A 31 16.36 -26.69 25.51
CA LYS A 31 16.78 -25.72 26.55
C LYS A 31 18.03 -24.93 26.16
N LEU A 32 18.07 -24.47 24.89
CA LEU A 32 19.20 -23.72 24.39
C LEU A 32 19.30 -22.34 25.07
N GLU A 33 20.53 -21.96 25.38
CA GLU A 33 20.80 -20.57 25.80
C GLU A 33 20.40 -19.60 24.67
N PRO A 34 19.74 -18.47 24.99
CA PRO A 34 19.25 -17.54 24.00
C PRO A 34 20.37 -16.65 23.43
N VAL A 35 21.29 -17.25 22.66
CA VAL A 35 22.51 -16.63 22.09
C VAL A 35 22.26 -15.36 21.27
N PHE A 36 21.06 -15.19 20.73
CA PHE A 36 20.65 -14.00 19.97
C PHE A 36 19.83 -12.99 20.83
N ARG A 37 19.76 -13.20 22.16
CA ARG A 37 19.05 -12.28 23.05
C ARG A 37 19.80 -10.96 23.10
N ASN A 38 19.08 -9.85 22.81
CA ASN A 38 19.64 -8.50 22.77
C ASN A 38 20.75 -8.28 21.72
N LEU A 39 20.97 -9.23 20.81
CA LEU A 39 21.89 -9.04 19.71
C LEU A 39 21.19 -8.19 18.63
N ARG A 40 21.41 -6.89 18.72
CA ARG A 40 20.92 -5.95 17.74
C ARG A 40 22.00 -4.92 17.46
N LEU A 41 22.31 -4.72 16.19
CA LEU A 41 23.27 -3.70 15.76
C LEU A 41 22.65 -2.31 15.96
N SER A 42 23.39 -1.43 16.61
CA SER A 42 23.01 -0.02 16.79
C SER A 42 23.25 0.78 15.50
N GLY A 43 22.60 1.95 15.39
CA GLY A 43 22.81 2.82 14.22
C GLY A 43 21.96 2.50 12.99
N ALA A 44 20.98 1.59 13.09
CA ALA A 44 20.01 1.41 12.01
C ALA A 44 19.18 2.70 11.86
N VAL A 45 19.32 3.37 10.72
CA VAL A 45 18.46 4.49 10.35
C VAL A 45 17.23 3.90 9.65
N PRO A 46 16.00 4.10 10.16
CA PRO A 46 14.81 3.68 9.45
C PRO A 46 14.79 4.35 8.08
N GLY A 47 14.79 3.55 7.01
CA GLY A 47 14.61 4.09 5.67
C GLY A 47 13.24 4.79 5.61
N GLN A 48 13.25 6.12 5.54
CA GLN A 48 12.05 6.91 5.39
C GLN A 48 11.79 7.06 3.89
N ARG A 49 10.64 6.60 3.43
CA ARG A 49 10.21 6.84 2.06
C ARG A 49 9.57 8.22 2.00
N ALA A 50 10.02 9.03 1.06
CA ALA A 50 9.44 10.33 0.81
C ALA A 50 8.03 10.18 0.21
N ALA A 51 7.11 11.06 0.59
CA ALA A 51 5.83 11.22 -0.07
C ALA A 51 5.98 12.14 -1.30
N PHE A 52 5.20 11.91 -2.34
CA PHE A 52 5.04 12.87 -3.43
C PHE A 52 4.18 14.06 -2.99
N THR A 53 4.29 15.20 -3.65
CA THR A 53 3.23 16.21 -3.52
C THR A 53 2.01 15.82 -4.36
N ALA A 54 0.84 16.33 -4.00
CA ALA A 54 -0.40 16.06 -4.75
C ALA A 54 -0.30 16.60 -6.18
N GLU A 55 0.29 17.77 -6.35
CA GLU A 55 0.52 18.42 -7.63
C GLU A 55 1.43 17.56 -8.51
N PHE A 56 2.54 17.03 -7.95
CA PHE A 56 3.45 16.17 -8.70
C PHE A 56 2.75 14.90 -9.20
N ILE A 57 1.91 14.29 -8.37
CA ILE A 57 1.13 13.14 -8.82
C ILE A 57 0.18 13.56 -9.94
N GLN A 58 -0.63 14.61 -9.75
CA GLN A 58 -1.64 15.02 -10.73
C GLN A 58 -1.01 15.46 -12.05
N GLU A 59 0.04 16.29 -12.00
CA GLU A 59 0.59 16.96 -13.18
C GLU A 59 1.70 16.18 -13.88
N LYS A 60 2.37 15.24 -13.16
CA LYS A 60 3.49 14.48 -13.70
C LYS A 60 3.19 12.99 -13.83
N ILE A 61 2.75 12.33 -12.74
CA ILE A 61 2.54 10.87 -12.76
C ILE A 61 1.26 10.51 -13.50
N LEU A 62 0.17 11.26 -13.25
CA LEU A 62 -1.15 11.01 -13.85
C LEU A 62 -1.40 11.84 -15.13
N ALA A 63 -0.38 12.56 -15.62
CA ALA A 63 -0.46 13.26 -16.89
C ALA A 63 -0.66 12.26 -18.05
N GLU A 64 -1.34 12.71 -19.10
CA GLU A 64 -1.53 11.92 -20.31
C GLU A 64 -0.18 11.50 -20.91
N GLY A 65 -0.03 10.22 -21.24
CA GLY A 65 1.22 9.67 -21.77
C GLY A 65 2.36 9.47 -20.76
N ALA A 66 2.26 9.99 -19.52
CA ALA A 66 3.33 9.86 -18.53
C ALA A 66 3.67 8.40 -18.19
N LEU A 67 2.67 7.53 -18.17
CA LEU A 67 2.82 6.11 -17.85
C LEU A 67 2.87 5.21 -19.10
N ASP A 68 3.10 5.78 -20.29
CA ASP A 68 3.33 5.00 -21.50
C ASP A 68 4.55 4.10 -21.33
N GLY A 69 4.44 2.85 -21.83
CA GLY A 69 5.41 1.78 -21.58
C GLY A 69 4.99 0.81 -20.48
N LEU A 70 3.99 1.17 -19.63
CA LEU A 70 3.28 0.22 -18.79
C LEU A 70 2.09 -0.37 -19.57
N ASN A 71 1.79 -1.65 -19.32
CA ASN A 71 0.52 -2.22 -19.77
C ASN A 71 -0.65 -1.64 -18.95
N ASP A 72 -1.87 -1.76 -19.47
CA ASP A 72 -3.07 -1.15 -18.89
C ASP A 72 -3.29 -1.52 -17.42
N GLU A 73 -3.13 -2.79 -17.05
CA GLU A 73 -3.30 -3.19 -15.65
C GLU A 73 -2.28 -2.53 -14.71
N ALA A 74 -1.01 -2.45 -15.12
CA ALA A 74 0.03 -1.81 -14.31
C ALA A 74 -0.21 -0.31 -14.19
N ARG A 75 -0.60 0.34 -15.29
CA ARG A 75 -0.93 1.76 -15.34
C ARG A 75 -2.13 2.07 -14.45
N HIS A 76 -3.23 1.33 -14.60
CA HIS A 76 -4.44 1.56 -13.84
C HIS A 76 -4.30 1.23 -12.35
N LEU A 77 -3.43 0.30 -11.98
CA LEU A 77 -3.10 0.05 -10.57
C LEU A 77 -2.47 1.26 -9.89
N ILE A 78 -1.72 2.11 -10.61
CA ILE A 78 -1.18 3.36 -10.08
C ILE A 78 -2.33 4.31 -9.71
N TYR A 79 -3.34 4.47 -10.57
CA TYR A 79 -4.52 5.31 -10.28
C TYR A 79 -5.29 4.77 -9.08
N VAL A 80 -5.47 3.44 -9.01
CA VAL A 80 -6.16 2.80 -7.89
C VAL A 80 -5.44 3.09 -6.58
N ILE A 81 -4.11 2.91 -6.54
CA ILE A 81 -3.32 3.14 -5.31
C ILE A 81 -3.33 4.61 -4.91
N ALA A 82 -3.22 5.53 -5.87
CA ALA A 82 -3.18 6.97 -5.63
C ALA A 82 -4.45 7.49 -4.92
N ASP A 83 -5.64 6.99 -5.28
CA ASP A 83 -6.92 7.45 -4.72
C ASP A 83 -7.54 6.53 -3.66
N THR A 84 -6.92 5.38 -3.36
CA THR A 84 -7.41 4.46 -2.33
C THR A 84 -6.44 4.23 -1.19
N GLY A 85 -5.15 4.54 -1.39
CA GLY A 85 -4.09 4.22 -0.46
C GLY A 85 -3.91 2.72 -0.20
N LEU A 86 -4.43 1.83 -1.06
CA LEU A 86 -4.25 0.38 -0.96
C LEU A 86 -2.76 0.01 -0.95
N ARG A 87 -2.41 -1.04 -0.20
CA ARG A 87 -1.11 -1.67 -0.40
C ARG A 87 -1.07 -2.31 -1.78
N LEU A 88 0.11 -2.32 -2.41
CA LEU A 88 0.26 -2.89 -3.75
C LEU A 88 -0.29 -4.32 -3.85
N SER A 89 0.00 -5.15 -2.84
CA SER A 89 -0.52 -6.52 -2.80
C SER A 89 -2.04 -6.58 -2.57
N GLU A 90 -2.65 -5.56 -1.98
CA GLU A 90 -4.11 -5.47 -1.83
C GLU A 90 -4.75 -5.07 -3.17
N ALA A 91 -4.20 -4.06 -3.84
CA ALA A 91 -4.69 -3.58 -5.13
C ALA A 91 -4.55 -4.64 -6.23
N ALA A 92 -3.37 -5.28 -6.35
CA ALA A 92 -3.11 -6.33 -7.35
C ALA A 92 -3.97 -7.60 -7.17
N ASN A 93 -4.55 -7.79 -5.99
CA ASN A 93 -5.40 -8.95 -5.67
C ASN A 93 -6.90 -8.61 -5.57
N LEU A 94 -7.32 -7.48 -6.12
CA LEU A 94 -8.75 -7.21 -6.29
C LEU A 94 -9.35 -8.18 -7.30
N THR A 95 -10.58 -8.61 -7.06
CA THR A 95 -11.33 -9.55 -7.88
C THR A 95 -12.78 -9.10 -7.99
N THR A 96 -13.57 -9.70 -8.87
CA THR A 96 -15.03 -9.51 -8.98
C THR A 96 -15.74 -9.60 -7.64
N GLU A 97 -15.30 -10.49 -6.74
CA GLU A 97 -15.90 -10.67 -5.40
C GLU A 97 -15.60 -9.51 -4.44
N THR A 98 -14.54 -8.75 -4.71
CA THR A 98 -14.08 -7.64 -3.87
C THR A 98 -14.32 -6.26 -4.47
N ILE A 99 -14.74 -6.20 -5.71
CA ILE A 99 -15.09 -4.97 -6.44
C ILE A 99 -16.63 -4.86 -6.49
N HIS A 100 -17.17 -3.77 -5.99
CA HIS A 100 -18.60 -3.52 -5.93
C HIS A 100 -18.94 -2.21 -6.64
N LEU A 101 -19.12 -2.27 -7.96
CA LEU A 101 -19.47 -1.12 -8.80
C LEU A 101 -20.99 -0.87 -8.88
N ASP A 102 -21.79 -1.89 -8.61
CA ASP A 102 -23.25 -1.92 -8.69
C ASP A 102 -23.95 -1.35 -7.44
N ARG A 103 -23.20 -0.95 -6.43
CA ARG A 103 -23.74 -0.42 -5.18
C ARG A 103 -23.92 1.08 -5.24
N GLU A 104 -24.83 1.63 -4.41
CA GLU A 104 -25.06 3.08 -4.26
C GLU A 104 -23.75 3.86 -4.07
N ILE A 105 -22.82 3.29 -3.32
CA ILE A 105 -21.44 3.78 -3.18
C ILE A 105 -20.52 2.73 -3.75
N PRO A 106 -19.98 2.93 -4.98
CA PRO A 106 -18.96 2.05 -5.53
C PRO A 106 -17.77 1.95 -4.59
N HIS A 107 -17.34 0.73 -4.29
CA HIS A 107 -16.26 0.50 -3.32
C HIS A 107 -15.51 -0.80 -3.60
N VAL A 108 -14.33 -0.91 -3.04
CA VAL A 108 -13.57 -2.17 -2.97
C VAL A 108 -13.50 -2.67 -1.55
N ARG A 109 -13.44 -4.00 -1.41
CA ARG A 109 -13.31 -4.70 -0.14
C ARG A 109 -11.95 -5.35 -0.02
N VAL A 110 -11.17 -4.99 1.00
CA VAL A 110 -9.96 -5.73 1.35
C VAL A 110 -10.36 -6.87 2.28
N ARG A 111 -10.24 -8.10 1.78
CA ARG A 111 -10.58 -9.34 2.50
C ARG A 111 -9.47 -10.38 2.30
N PRO A 112 -9.37 -11.42 3.16
CA PRO A 112 -8.40 -12.51 2.98
C PRO A 112 -8.47 -13.16 1.61
N ASN A 113 -9.68 -13.55 1.17
CA ASN A 113 -9.95 -14.13 -0.16
C ASN A 113 -8.87 -15.13 -0.62
N GLY A 114 -8.68 -16.21 0.15
CA GLY A 114 -7.68 -17.25 -0.11
C GLY A 114 -6.24 -16.90 0.27
N ARG A 115 -5.95 -15.67 0.72
CA ARG A 115 -4.61 -15.21 1.12
C ARG A 115 -4.57 -14.64 2.53
N ARG A 116 -3.39 -14.60 3.13
CA ARG A 116 -3.21 -13.97 4.44
C ARG A 116 -3.05 -12.45 4.29
N LEU A 117 -3.87 -11.68 4.98
CA LEU A 117 -3.67 -10.23 5.10
C LEU A 117 -2.46 -9.93 6.01
N LYS A 118 -1.79 -8.80 5.76
CA LYS A 118 -0.61 -8.39 6.54
C LYS A 118 -0.91 -8.28 8.05
N THR A 119 -2.10 -7.80 8.39
CA THR A 119 -2.58 -7.65 9.78
C THR A 119 -4.08 -7.91 9.85
N GLY A 120 -4.61 -8.25 11.04
CA GLY A 120 -6.05 -8.40 11.27
C GLY A 120 -6.86 -7.11 11.01
N HIS A 121 -6.20 -5.95 11.04
CA HIS A 121 -6.85 -4.64 10.78
C HIS A 121 -6.87 -4.25 9.30
N SER A 122 -6.27 -5.05 8.43
CA SER A 122 -6.23 -4.76 6.99
C SER A 122 -7.60 -4.90 6.32
N ALA A 123 -8.51 -5.73 6.87
CA ALA A 123 -9.86 -5.93 6.34
C ALA A 123 -10.68 -4.64 6.46
N ARG A 124 -11.11 -4.08 5.32
CA ARG A 124 -11.84 -2.82 5.26
C ARG A 124 -12.53 -2.62 3.92
N ASP A 125 -13.46 -1.67 3.89
CA ASP A 125 -14.15 -1.23 2.68
C ASP A 125 -13.69 0.21 2.36
N ILE A 126 -13.35 0.47 1.09
CA ILE A 126 -12.82 1.75 0.61
C ILE A 126 -13.69 2.21 -0.55
N PRO A 127 -14.39 3.35 -0.45
CA PRO A 127 -15.09 3.96 -1.56
C PRO A 127 -14.17 4.26 -2.74
N LEU A 128 -14.67 4.12 -3.95
CA LEU A 128 -13.97 4.47 -5.18
C LEU A 128 -14.37 5.88 -5.62
N VAL A 129 -13.37 6.72 -5.85
CA VAL A 129 -13.51 8.09 -6.35
C VAL A 129 -12.45 8.35 -7.43
N GLY A 130 -12.58 9.46 -8.17
CA GLY A 130 -11.55 9.98 -9.07
C GLY A 130 -10.95 8.93 -10.03
N GLY A 131 -9.63 8.93 -10.11
CA GLY A 131 -8.86 8.03 -10.95
C GLY A 131 -9.05 6.56 -10.59
N ALA A 132 -9.23 6.23 -9.30
CA ALA A 132 -9.47 4.85 -8.88
C ALA A 132 -10.81 4.31 -9.40
N LEU A 133 -11.88 5.12 -9.34
CA LEU A 133 -13.19 4.72 -9.87
C LEU A 133 -13.13 4.52 -11.39
N ALA A 134 -12.47 5.44 -12.10
CA ALA A 134 -12.31 5.34 -13.55
C ALA A 134 -11.51 4.08 -13.93
N ALA A 135 -10.40 3.80 -13.26
CA ALA A 135 -9.57 2.62 -13.49
C ALA A 135 -10.31 1.31 -13.21
N ILE A 136 -11.00 1.20 -12.08
CA ILE A 136 -11.73 -0.02 -11.71
C ILE A 136 -12.91 -0.30 -12.65
N LYS A 137 -13.55 0.72 -13.21
CA LYS A 137 -14.58 0.53 -14.25
C LYS A 137 -14.04 -0.16 -15.50
N LEU A 138 -12.76 0.03 -15.83
CA LEU A 138 -12.09 -0.66 -16.94
C LEU A 138 -11.61 -2.07 -16.56
N HIS A 139 -11.53 -2.38 -15.26
CA HIS A 139 -11.08 -3.66 -14.72
C HIS A 139 -12.07 -4.21 -13.68
N PRO A 140 -13.33 -4.48 -14.06
CA PRO A 140 -14.34 -4.97 -13.10
C PRO A 140 -13.98 -6.35 -12.51
N ASP A 141 -13.13 -7.11 -13.20
CA ASP A 141 -12.64 -8.43 -12.76
C ASP A 141 -11.32 -8.36 -11.99
N GLY A 142 -10.83 -7.14 -11.74
CA GLY A 142 -9.55 -6.89 -11.08
C GLY A 142 -8.36 -6.99 -12.05
N PHE A 143 -7.20 -7.43 -11.53
CA PHE A 143 -5.92 -7.34 -12.22
C PHE A 143 -5.25 -8.73 -12.32
N PRO A 144 -5.76 -9.65 -13.18
CA PRO A 144 -5.33 -11.05 -13.22
C PRO A 144 -3.83 -11.21 -13.54
N ARG A 145 -3.24 -10.33 -14.36
CA ARG A 145 -1.82 -10.34 -14.71
C ARG A 145 -0.91 -10.23 -13.50
N TYR A 146 -1.34 -9.44 -12.49
CA TYR A 146 -0.53 -9.11 -11.31
C TYR A 146 -1.03 -9.77 -10.02
N ARG A 147 -2.04 -10.64 -10.10
CA ARG A 147 -2.50 -11.42 -8.95
C ARG A 147 -1.34 -12.21 -8.36
N ASP A 148 -1.10 -12.04 -7.07
CA ASP A 148 0.02 -12.63 -6.30
C ASP A 148 1.43 -12.27 -6.79
N LYS A 149 1.55 -11.28 -7.70
CA LYS A 149 2.82 -10.84 -8.29
C LYS A 149 3.17 -9.39 -7.93
N ALA A 150 2.80 -8.94 -6.73
CA ALA A 150 3.03 -7.57 -6.30
C ALA A 150 4.51 -7.15 -6.35
N ALA A 151 5.46 -8.07 -6.10
CA ALA A 151 6.89 -7.76 -6.20
C ALA A 151 7.31 -7.46 -7.65
N SER A 152 6.86 -8.27 -8.60
CA SER A 152 7.14 -8.06 -10.04
C SER A 152 6.52 -6.76 -10.55
N LEU A 153 5.28 -6.46 -10.13
CA LEU A 153 4.62 -5.18 -10.43
C LEU A 153 5.41 -4.01 -9.86
N SER A 154 5.84 -4.10 -8.61
CA SER A 154 6.65 -3.04 -7.97
C SER A 154 7.95 -2.79 -8.74
N ALA A 155 8.66 -3.83 -9.11
CA ALA A 155 9.92 -3.72 -9.87
C ALA A 155 9.69 -3.06 -11.24
N LEU A 156 8.66 -3.51 -11.98
CA LEU A 156 8.31 -2.96 -13.29
C LEU A 156 7.94 -1.47 -13.18
N VAL A 157 7.02 -1.12 -12.29
CA VAL A 157 6.54 0.27 -12.15
C VAL A 157 7.67 1.18 -11.71
N ASN A 158 8.45 0.81 -10.68
CA ASN A 158 9.57 1.64 -10.23
C ASN A 158 10.62 1.84 -11.33
N LYS A 159 10.90 0.81 -12.14
CA LYS A 159 11.80 0.93 -13.29
C LYS A 159 11.28 1.96 -14.31
N VAL A 160 9.99 1.91 -14.64
CA VAL A 160 9.39 2.87 -15.59
C VAL A 160 9.35 4.28 -14.99
N LEU A 161 8.94 4.44 -13.72
CA LEU A 161 8.96 5.75 -13.06
C LEU A 161 10.37 6.36 -13.04
N ALA A 162 11.39 5.56 -12.75
CA ALA A 162 12.78 6.02 -12.76
C ALA A 162 13.24 6.42 -14.16
N SER A 163 12.96 5.60 -15.18
CA SER A 163 13.37 5.89 -16.58
C SER A 163 12.69 7.12 -17.17
N LYS A 164 11.57 7.53 -16.61
CA LYS A 164 10.80 8.73 -17.02
C LYS A 164 10.98 9.91 -16.06
N GLU A 165 11.96 9.84 -15.16
CA GLU A 165 12.26 10.88 -14.18
C GLU A 165 11.05 11.26 -13.29
N LEU A 166 10.16 10.28 -13.06
CA LEU A 166 8.97 10.43 -12.22
C LEU A 166 9.22 10.07 -10.74
N LEU A 167 10.49 9.90 -10.35
CA LEU A 167 10.93 9.74 -8.97
C LEU A 167 11.82 10.94 -8.59
N PRO A 168 11.31 11.94 -7.86
CA PRO A 168 12.06 13.15 -7.53
C PRO A 168 13.38 12.91 -6.79
N THR A 169 13.44 11.87 -5.96
CA THR A 169 14.65 11.44 -5.23
C THR A 169 14.70 9.91 -5.14
N SER A 170 15.85 9.36 -4.72
CA SER A 170 16.04 7.93 -4.48
C SER A 170 15.13 7.37 -3.35
N GLU A 171 14.54 8.22 -2.53
CA GLU A 171 13.62 7.84 -1.45
C GLU A 171 12.19 7.62 -1.96
N HIS A 172 11.87 8.09 -3.18
CA HIS A 172 10.57 7.91 -3.80
C HIS A 172 10.44 6.53 -4.46
N SER A 173 9.24 6.00 -4.46
CA SER A 173 8.89 4.74 -5.11
C SER A 173 7.37 4.66 -5.34
N LEU A 174 6.90 3.63 -6.03
CA LEU A 174 5.46 3.34 -6.12
C LEU A 174 4.76 3.34 -4.75
N TYR A 175 5.43 2.87 -3.70
CA TYR A 175 4.85 2.85 -2.35
C TYR A 175 4.63 4.27 -1.78
N SER A 176 5.36 5.26 -2.26
CA SER A 176 5.21 6.68 -1.88
C SER A 176 3.80 7.23 -2.16
N LEU A 177 3.10 6.70 -3.18
CA LEU A 177 1.70 7.06 -3.44
C LEU A 177 0.80 6.82 -2.22
N ARG A 178 1.05 5.75 -1.47
CA ARG A 178 0.29 5.45 -0.26
C ARG A 178 0.64 6.40 0.89
N HIS A 179 1.89 6.86 1.01
CA HIS A 179 2.25 7.91 1.96
C HIS A 179 1.54 9.21 1.60
N THR A 180 1.63 9.61 0.32
CA THR A 180 0.93 10.81 -0.17
C THR A 180 -0.58 10.73 0.05
N PHE A 181 -1.20 9.57 -0.08
CA PHE A 181 -2.63 9.40 0.20
C PHE A 181 -2.96 9.73 1.67
N GLU A 182 -2.15 9.29 2.63
CA GLU A 182 -2.30 9.61 4.04
C GLU A 182 -2.10 11.12 4.30
N ASP A 183 -1.04 11.71 3.71
CA ASP A 183 -0.74 13.14 3.83
C ASP A 183 -1.87 14.00 3.26
N ARG A 184 -2.44 13.63 2.12
CA ARG A 184 -3.59 14.36 1.51
C ARG A 184 -4.83 14.32 2.41
N LEU A 185 -5.12 13.20 3.06
CA LEU A 185 -6.21 13.11 4.03
C LEU A 185 -5.94 13.98 5.26
N THR A 186 -4.69 14.02 5.71
CA THR A 186 -4.27 14.89 6.82
C THR A 186 -4.38 16.37 6.45
N ALA A 187 -3.98 16.74 5.23
CA ALA A 187 -4.04 18.11 4.73
C ALA A 187 -5.47 18.68 4.64
N VAL A 188 -6.47 17.83 4.41
CA VAL A 188 -7.88 18.24 4.44
C VAL A 188 -8.53 18.03 5.82
N GLU A 189 -7.73 17.81 6.86
CA GLU A 189 -8.17 17.62 8.25
C GLU A 189 -9.15 16.45 8.44
N ALA A 190 -8.96 15.36 7.69
CA ALA A 190 -9.78 14.16 7.86
C ALA A 190 -9.58 13.59 9.28
N PRO A 191 -10.67 13.18 9.98
CA PRO A 191 -10.53 12.60 11.30
C PRO A 191 -9.59 11.38 11.33
N GLU A 192 -8.69 11.30 12.32
CA GLU A 192 -7.74 10.17 12.47
C GLU A 192 -8.39 8.79 12.35
N LYS A 193 -9.63 8.64 12.86
CA LYS A 193 -10.40 7.39 12.77
C LYS A 193 -10.78 7.04 11.33
N VAL A 194 -11.05 8.05 10.49
CA VAL A 194 -11.30 7.87 9.05
C VAL A 194 -10.03 7.47 8.35
N ILE A 195 -8.92 8.19 8.60
CA ILE A 195 -7.60 7.88 8.03
C ILE A 195 -7.18 6.46 8.40
N ALA A 196 -7.20 6.10 9.67
CA ALA A 196 -6.85 4.75 10.13
C ALA A 196 -7.72 3.67 9.48
N SER A 197 -9.02 3.93 9.32
CA SER A 197 -9.96 3.02 8.68
C SER A 197 -9.68 2.84 7.19
N LEU A 198 -9.33 3.90 6.45
CA LEU A 198 -8.96 3.85 5.03
C LEU A 198 -7.61 3.19 4.83
N MET A 199 -6.62 3.52 5.66
CA MET A 199 -5.26 2.97 5.60
C MET A 199 -5.17 1.51 6.09
N GLY A 200 -6.18 1.02 6.84
CA GLY A 200 -6.09 -0.29 7.50
C GLY A 200 -4.99 -0.33 8.55
N HIS A 201 -4.87 0.76 9.31
CA HIS A 201 -4.00 0.87 10.47
C HIS A 201 -4.74 0.44 11.73
N LYS A 202 -3.98 -0.03 12.74
CA LYS A 202 -4.55 -0.35 14.04
C LYS A 202 -5.04 0.92 14.71
N TRP A 203 -6.33 0.94 15.08
CA TRP A 203 -6.86 1.99 15.94
C TRP A 203 -6.49 1.69 17.39
N ILE A 204 -5.77 2.60 18.04
CA ILE A 204 -5.18 2.36 19.38
C ILE A 204 -6.19 2.66 20.50
N ARG A 205 -7.15 3.58 20.25
CA ARG A 205 -8.17 3.93 21.23
C ARG A 205 -9.27 2.86 21.30
N PRO A 206 -10.04 2.75 22.42
CA PRO A 206 -11.16 1.82 22.53
C PRO A 206 -12.13 1.96 21.36
N LYS A 207 -12.61 0.83 20.84
CA LYS A 207 -13.60 0.82 19.76
C LYS A 207 -14.99 1.02 20.33
N TYR A 208 -15.58 2.18 20.10
CA TYR A 208 -16.99 2.43 20.30
C TYR A 208 -17.67 2.57 18.93
N GLY A 209 -18.74 1.79 18.71
CA GLY A 209 -19.50 1.79 17.46
C GLY A 209 -18.82 1.11 16.26
N ALA A 210 -19.53 1.12 15.14
CA ALA A 210 -19.14 0.40 13.92
C ALA A 210 -17.95 1.03 13.14
N GLY A 211 -17.54 2.25 13.51
CA GLY A 211 -16.53 3.01 12.77
C GLY A 211 -17.11 3.87 11.64
N PRO A 212 -16.28 4.51 10.82
CA PRO A 212 -16.76 5.39 9.73
C PRO A 212 -17.51 4.60 8.67
N SER A 213 -18.70 5.10 8.28
CA SER A 213 -19.51 4.52 7.21
C SER A 213 -18.84 4.72 5.83
N LEU A 214 -19.30 4.01 4.80
CA LEU A 214 -18.85 4.24 3.41
C LEU A 214 -19.16 5.68 2.96
N ALA A 215 -20.30 6.24 3.34
CA ALA A 215 -20.67 7.60 2.99
C ALA A 215 -19.69 8.62 3.59
N GLN A 216 -19.39 8.51 4.88
CA GLN A 216 -18.41 9.37 5.54
C GLN A 216 -17.00 9.26 4.92
N LYS A 217 -16.56 8.05 4.60
CA LYS A 217 -15.29 7.84 3.90
C LYS A 217 -15.28 8.49 2.51
N ARG A 218 -16.38 8.35 1.75
CA ARG A 218 -16.50 8.93 0.41
C ARG A 218 -16.41 10.46 0.46
N GLU A 219 -17.04 11.12 1.41
CA GLU A 219 -16.96 12.57 1.58
C GLU A 219 -15.52 13.07 1.71
N TRP A 220 -14.70 12.39 2.50
CA TRP A 220 -13.29 12.75 2.65
C TRP A 220 -12.46 12.40 1.42
N LEU A 221 -12.72 11.25 0.79
CA LEU A 221 -12.02 10.86 -0.43
C LEU A 221 -12.34 11.79 -1.61
N GLN A 222 -13.56 12.30 -1.72
CA GLN A 222 -13.92 13.26 -2.75
C GLN A 222 -13.14 14.58 -2.65
N LYS A 223 -12.75 15.00 -1.45
CA LYS A 223 -11.94 16.22 -1.26
C LYS A 223 -10.50 16.07 -1.78
N ILE A 224 -10.03 14.85 -1.88
CA ILE A 224 -8.64 14.54 -2.27
C ILE A 224 -8.54 13.76 -3.59
N ALA A 225 -9.65 13.48 -4.26
CA ALA A 225 -9.66 12.66 -5.47
C ALA A 225 -8.85 13.33 -6.59
N PHE A 226 -8.03 12.53 -7.28
CA PHE A 226 -7.36 12.99 -8.50
C PHE A 226 -8.30 12.96 -9.69
N THR A 227 -8.09 13.92 -10.59
CA THR A 227 -8.77 13.92 -11.88
C THR A 227 -8.09 12.88 -12.78
N PRO A 228 -8.84 11.90 -13.31
CA PRO A 228 -8.26 10.95 -14.27
C PRO A 228 -7.87 11.69 -15.56
N PRO A 229 -6.82 11.23 -16.27
CA PRO A 229 -6.48 11.79 -17.57
C PRO A 229 -7.62 11.55 -18.58
N GLY A 230 -7.67 12.38 -19.61
CA GLY A 230 -8.70 12.27 -20.65
C GLY A 230 -8.68 10.93 -21.38
N ARG A 231 -7.51 10.32 -21.51
CA ARG A 231 -7.30 8.96 -22.02
C ARG A 231 -6.63 8.12 -20.93
N MET A 232 -7.31 7.07 -20.49
CA MET A 232 -6.78 6.09 -19.53
C MET A 232 -6.19 4.87 -20.23
#